data_2ca40e4364d6f275c5741133989e9fd2
#
_entry.id   2ca40e4364d6f275c5741133989e9fd2
#
_cell.length_a   1.000
_cell.length_b   1.000
_cell.length_c   1.000
_cell.angle_alpha   90.00
_cell.angle_beta   90.00
_cell.angle_gamma   90.00
#
_symmetry.space_group_name_H-M   'P 1'
#
loop_
_entity.id
_entity.type
_entity.pdbx_description
1 polymer ?
#
loop_
_entity_poly.entity_id
_entity_poly.type
_entity_poly.pdbx_seq_one_letter_code
_entity_poly.pdbx_strand_id
1 'polypeptide(L)'
;MAFSGQVLDNPGSGERFIFHTTAAETGGQLLEFDLVVEPHGRVPGGHIHPGQQESFEIRQGLMRFRKGMRAVTAGPGDRVVVEPGTYHRFANAGDEPAIVRVRVTPALRMEELFETVAALAAEGRTLPSGMPRPLDLALFMREFADEVAAPVAPGLARAVMAPLAAIGQRRGLATRYQCYHHRAGTAVRRPVPARPGAGTHPRPARPASSRP
;
A
#
# COMPACT_ATOMS: atom_id res chain seq x y z
N MET A 1 15.18 1.20 7.42
CA MET A 1 14.26 0.14 7.85
C MET A 1 13.03 0.78 8.43
N ALA A 2 11.86 0.35 8.00
CA ALA A 2 10.59 0.76 8.57
C ALA A 2 10.49 0.38 10.05
N PHE A 3 9.61 1.04 10.79
CA PHE A 3 9.36 0.79 12.20
C PHE A 3 7.86 0.93 12.51
N SER A 4 7.42 0.23 13.55
CA SER A 4 6.04 0.32 14.02
C SER A 4 5.67 1.77 14.41
N GLY A 5 4.53 2.25 13.89
CA GLY A 5 4.08 3.64 14.01
C GLY A 5 4.62 4.60 12.93
N GLN A 6 5.48 4.15 12.04
CA GLN A 6 5.90 4.96 10.89
C GLN A 6 4.73 5.24 9.97
N VAL A 7 4.63 6.48 9.51
CA VAL A 7 3.65 6.91 8.49
C VAL A 7 4.40 7.24 7.21
N LEU A 8 3.90 6.71 6.10
CA LEU A 8 4.44 6.93 4.77
C LEU A 8 3.33 7.41 3.84
N ASP A 9 3.49 8.59 3.26
CA ASP A 9 2.56 9.15 2.29
C ASP A 9 3.02 8.89 0.86
N ASN A 10 2.09 8.43 0.01
CA ASN A 10 2.30 8.32 -1.43
C ASN A 10 1.35 9.29 -2.17
N PRO A 11 1.77 10.53 -2.42
CA PRO A 11 0.92 11.52 -3.06
C PRO A 11 0.59 11.19 -4.52
N GLY A 12 1.36 10.30 -5.15
CA GLY A 12 1.15 9.89 -6.53
C GLY A 12 -0.08 8.99 -6.73
N SER A 13 -0.52 8.29 -5.70
CA SER A 13 -1.65 7.36 -5.74
C SER A 13 -2.79 7.71 -4.78
N GLY A 14 -2.58 8.69 -3.88
CA GLY A 14 -3.52 9.01 -2.81
C GLY A 14 -3.56 7.96 -1.72
N GLU A 15 -2.44 7.32 -1.46
CA GLU A 15 -2.28 6.28 -0.44
C GLU A 15 -1.43 6.78 0.72
N ARG A 16 -1.80 6.37 1.94
CA ARG A 16 -1.00 6.53 3.15
C ARG A 16 -0.89 5.20 3.86
N PHE A 17 0.31 4.84 4.24
CA PHE A 17 0.62 3.61 4.97
C PHE A 17 0.97 3.96 6.42
N ILE A 18 0.38 3.24 7.37
CA ILE A 18 0.66 3.37 8.81
C ILE A 18 1.09 1.99 9.29
N PHE A 19 2.39 1.76 9.46
CA PHE A 19 2.93 0.46 9.83
C PHE A 19 2.59 0.11 11.28
N HIS A 20 2.13 -1.13 11.51
CA HIS A 20 1.85 -1.67 12.83
C HIS A 20 2.85 -2.75 13.23
N THR A 21 3.15 -3.65 12.30
CA THR A 21 4.09 -4.75 12.50
C THR A 21 5.00 -4.83 11.29
N THR A 22 6.30 -4.81 11.50
CA THR A 22 7.31 -4.78 10.44
C THR A 22 7.89 -6.15 10.16
N ALA A 23 8.51 -6.32 8.99
CA ALA A 23 9.24 -7.52 8.64
C ALA A 23 10.34 -7.84 9.67
N ALA A 24 11.04 -6.82 10.17
CA ALA A 24 12.10 -6.99 11.15
C ALA A 24 11.58 -7.56 12.48
N GLU A 25 10.40 -7.12 12.93
CA GLU A 25 9.78 -7.59 14.19
C GLU A 25 9.28 -9.03 14.11
N THR A 26 9.02 -9.54 12.89
CA THR A 26 8.45 -10.88 12.67
C THR A 26 9.44 -11.87 12.04
N GLY A 27 10.70 -11.47 11.88
CA GLY A 27 11.68 -12.31 11.16
C GLY A 27 11.31 -12.52 9.70
N GLY A 28 10.64 -11.54 9.06
CA GLY A 28 10.24 -11.58 7.66
C GLY A 28 8.90 -12.30 7.40
N GLN A 29 8.19 -12.74 8.44
CA GLN A 29 6.98 -13.55 8.26
C GLN A 29 5.75 -12.71 7.94
N LEU A 30 5.64 -11.53 8.53
CA LEU A 30 4.45 -10.69 8.42
C LEU A 30 4.81 -9.20 8.37
N LEU A 31 4.19 -8.50 7.45
CA LEU A 31 4.04 -7.04 7.48
C LEU A 31 2.55 -6.72 7.71
N GLU A 32 2.24 -5.87 8.70
CA GLU A 32 0.88 -5.37 8.94
C GLU A 32 0.87 -3.85 8.97
N PHE A 33 -0.08 -3.24 8.25
CA PHE A 33 -0.26 -1.80 8.20
C PHE A 33 -1.73 -1.41 7.96
N ASP A 34 -2.08 -0.19 8.33
CA ASP A 34 -3.29 0.44 7.83
C ASP A 34 -2.95 1.19 6.54
N LEU A 35 -3.72 0.89 5.51
CA LEU A 35 -3.73 1.60 4.24
C LEU A 35 -4.91 2.57 4.25
N VAL A 36 -4.63 3.87 4.24
CA VAL A 36 -5.64 4.90 4.02
C VAL A 36 -5.61 5.26 2.53
N VAL A 37 -6.76 5.16 1.88
CA VAL A 37 -6.91 5.48 0.45
C VAL A 37 -7.86 6.66 0.33
N GLU A 38 -7.34 7.79 -0.13
CA GLU A 38 -8.13 9.00 -0.34
C GLU A 38 -9.26 8.78 -1.35
N PRO A 39 -10.32 9.61 -1.38
CA PRO A 39 -11.31 9.56 -2.45
C PRO A 39 -10.65 9.58 -3.82
N HIS A 40 -11.08 8.66 -4.70
CA HIS A 40 -10.47 8.42 -6.02
C HIS A 40 -9.02 7.87 -6.00
N GLY A 41 -8.44 7.67 -4.82
CA GLY A 41 -7.15 7.03 -4.64
C GLY A 41 -7.18 5.58 -5.13
N ARG A 42 -6.04 5.11 -5.64
CA ARG A 42 -5.93 3.75 -6.21
C ARG A 42 -4.48 3.31 -6.28
N VAL A 43 -4.26 2.02 -6.23
CA VAL A 43 -2.97 1.47 -6.65
C VAL A 43 -2.72 1.83 -8.13
N PRO A 44 -1.56 2.40 -8.48
CA PRO A 44 -1.31 2.95 -9.81
C PRO A 44 -1.43 1.94 -10.96
N GLY A 45 -1.12 0.68 -10.71
CA GLY A 45 -1.18 -0.39 -11.71
C GLY A 45 -1.65 -1.71 -11.12
N GLY A 46 -2.35 -2.51 -11.92
CA GLY A 46 -2.62 -3.90 -11.54
C GLY A 46 -1.34 -4.73 -11.60
N HIS A 47 -1.15 -5.58 -10.60
CA HIS A 47 0.10 -6.33 -10.40
C HIS A 47 -0.17 -7.72 -9.81
N ILE A 48 0.90 -8.47 -9.62
CA ILE A 48 0.92 -9.82 -9.06
C ILE A 48 2.01 -9.82 -7.99
N HIS A 49 1.75 -10.41 -6.83
CA HIS A 49 2.77 -10.80 -5.86
C HIS A 49 3.15 -12.27 -6.12
N PRO A 50 4.38 -12.55 -6.59
CA PRO A 50 4.76 -13.93 -6.97
C PRO A 50 4.66 -14.93 -5.83
N GLY A 51 5.11 -14.55 -4.63
CA GLY A 51 5.23 -15.43 -3.47
C GLY A 51 4.50 -14.96 -2.22
N GLN A 52 3.73 -13.87 -2.29
CA GLN A 52 3.09 -13.26 -1.12
C GLN A 52 1.58 -13.37 -1.18
N GLN A 53 0.97 -13.68 -0.05
CA GLN A 53 -0.46 -13.52 0.17
C GLN A 53 -0.72 -12.13 0.75
N GLU A 54 -1.72 -11.42 0.22
CA GLU A 54 -2.24 -10.20 0.83
C GLU A 54 -3.66 -10.39 1.35
N SER A 55 -3.93 -9.83 2.51
CA SER A 55 -5.26 -9.83 3.11
C SER A 55 -5.66 -8.41 3.46
N PHE A 56 -6.79 -7.98 2.94
CA PHE A 56 -7.38 -6.64 3.09
C PHE A 56 -8.63 -6.75 3.94
N GLU A 57 -8.64 -6.20 5.14
CA GLU A 57 -9.80 -6.09 6.01
C GLU A 57 -10.28 -4.64 6.02
N ILE A 58 -11.48 -4.39 5.51
CA ILE A 58 -12.01 -3.05 5.39
C ILE A 58 -12.48 -2.58 6.76
N ARG A 59 -11.86 -1.52 7.27
CA ARG A 59 -12.22 -0.91 8.56
C ARG A 59 -13.20 0.23 8.39
N GLN A 60 -13.07 1.00 7.29
CA GLN A 60 -13.91 2.14 6.97
C GLN A 60 -13.94 2.37 5.46
N GLY A 61 -15.04 2.94 4.97
CA GLY A 61 -15.19 3.31 3.56
C GLY A 61 -15.56 2.13 2.67
N LEU A 62 -15.45 2.34 1.37
CA LEU A 62 -15.84 1.38 0.35
C LEU A 62 -14.69 1.16 -0.63
N MET A 63 -14.25 -0.08 -0.77
CA MET A 63 -13.15 -0.44 -1.66
C MET A 63 -13.65 -1.29 -2.83
N ARG A 64 -13.12 -1.02 -4.02
CA ARG A 64 -13.32 -1.86 -5.21
C ARG A 64 -12.02 -2.58 -5.54
N PHE A 65 -12.10 -3.89 -5.60
CA PHE A 65 -11.01 -4.77 -6.01
C PHE A 65 -11.30 -5.39 -7.37
N ARG A 66 -10.24 -5.59 -8.16
CA ARG A 66 -10.21 -6.58 -9.23
C ARG A 66 -9.23 -7.66 -8.85
N LYS A 67 -9.71 -8.90 -8.71
CA LYS A 67 -8.93 -10.09 -8.39
C LYS A 67 -9.08 -11.09 -9.53
N GLY A 68 -8.04 -11.29 -10.31
CA GLY A 68 -8.13 -12.03 -11.57
C GLY A 68 -9.20 -11.42 -12.50
N MET A 69 -10.16 -12.22 -12.89
CA MET A 69 -11.30 -11.79 -13.74
C MET A 69 -12.47 -11.20 -12.93
N ARG A 70 -12.48 -11.34 -11.60
CA ARG A 70 -13.61 -10.93 -10.76
C ARG A 70 -13.43 -9.50 -10.25
N ALA A 71 -14.52 -8.74 -10.27
CA ALA A 71 -14.65 -7.48 -9.55
C ALA A 71 -15.35 -7.76 -8.21
N VAL A 72 -14.81 -7.19 -7.13
CA VAL A 72 -15.36 -7.30 -5.78
C VAL A 72 -15.44 -5.90 -5.19
N THR A 73 -16.59 -5.55 -4.62
CA THR A 73 -16.75 -4.35 -3.78
C THR A 73 -16.86 -4.83 -2.34
N ALA A 74 -16.10 -4.20 -1.45
CA ALA A 74 -15.98 -4.57 -0.05
C ALA A 74 -16.15 -3.34 0.84
N GLY A 75 -16.95 -3.47 1.90
CA GLY A 75 -17.22 -2.45 2.91
C GLY A 75 -16.75 -2.86 4.30
N PRO A 76 -17.04 -2.05 5.34
CA PRO A 76 -16.60 -2.30 6.70
C PRO A 76 -16.96 -3.70 7.21
N GLY A 77 -15.97 -4.42 7.73
CA GLY A 77 -16.10 -5.81 8.20
C GLY A 77 -15.80 -6.87 7.13
N ASP A 78 -15.81 -6.50 5.85
CA ASP A 78 -15.45 -7.45 4.79
C ASP A 78 -13.94 -7.70 4.74
N ARG A 79 -13.58 -8.91 4.26
CA ARG A 79 -12.20 -9.32 4.04
C ARG A 79 -11.99 -9.83 2.63
N VAL A 80 -10.99 -9.28 1.94
CA VAL A 80 -10.53 -9.75 0.63
C VAL A 80 -9.14 -10.34 0.77
N VAL A 81 -8.96 -11.58 0.33
CA VAL A 81 -7.66 -12.26 0.33
C VAL A 81 -7.20 -12.44 -1.12
N VAL A 82 -5.96 -12.07 -1.39
CA VAL A 82 -5.28 -12.25 -2.67
C VAL A 82 -4.17 -13.27 -2.48
N GLU A 83 -4.32 -14.41 -3.13
CA GLU A 83 -3.32 -15.49 -3.08
C GLU A 83 -2.11 -15.17 -3.94
N PRO A 84 -0.92 -15.75 -3.63
CA PRO A 84 0.26 -15.64 -4.46
C PRO A 84 -0.04 -15.91 -5.94
N GLY A 85 0.61 -15.18 -6.84
CA GLY A 85 0.43 -15.32 -8.27
C GLY A 85 -0.89 -14.75 -8.83
N THR A 86 -1.75 -14.17 -7.99
CA THR A 86 -3.04 -13.64 -8.43
C THR A 86 -2.93 -12.18 -8.84
N TYR A 87 -3.32 -11.88 -10.09
CA TYR A 87 -3.48 -10.49 -10.54
C TYR A 87 -4.50 -9.75 -9.69
N HIS A 88 -4.15 -8.57 -9.22
CA HIS A 88 -5.11 -7.71 -8.54
C HIS A 88 -4.80 -6.23 -8.70
N ARG A 89 -5.80 -5.43 -8.42
CA ARG A 89 -5.76 -3.97 -8.24
C ARG A 89 -6.91 -3.54 -7.36
N PHE A 90 -6.77 -2.38 -6.72
CA PHE A 90 -7.83 -1.79 -5.90
C PHE A 90 -7.94 -0.27 -6.10
N ALA A 91 -9.08 0.27 -5.69
CA ALA A 91 -9.36 1.69 -5.64
C ALA A 91 -10.39 1.97 -4.54
N ASN A 92 -10.35 3.17 -3.98
CA ASN A 92 -11.45 3.68 -3.17
C ASN A 92 -12.67 3.90 -4.09
N ALA A 93 -13.81 3.36 -3.71
CA ALA A 93 -15.07 3.43 -4.45
C ALA A 93 -16.08 4.39 -3.82
N GLY A 94 -15.72 5.02 -2.70
CA GLY A 94 -16.53 5.99 -1.97
C GLY A 94 -16.00 7.42 -2.12
N ASP A 95 -16.74 8.35 -1.53
CA ASP A 95 -16.44 9.79 -1.53
C ASP A 95 -15.67 10.22 -0.27
N GLU A 96 -15.49 9.30 0.68
CA GLU A 96 -14.72 9.49 1.91
C GLU A 96 -13.45 8.61 1.89
N PRO A 97 -12.40 8.95 2.65
CA PRO A 97 -11.23 8.10 2.80
C PRO A 97 -11.59 6.68 3.28
N ALA A 98 -11.05 5.68 2.64
CA ALA A 98 -11.17 4.29 3.08
C ALA A 98 -9.98 3.91 3.96
N ILE A 99 -10.23 3.14 5.02
CA ILE A 99 -9.20 2.60 5.92
C ILE A 99 -9.25 1.08 5.85
N VAL A 100 -8.14 0.49 5.48
CA VAL A 100 -8.02 -0.95 5.25
C VAL A 100 -6.85 -1.49 6.06
N ARG A 101 -7.07 -2.49 6.92
CA ARG A 101 -6.00 -3.24 7.54
C ARG A 101 -5.45 -4.24 6.53
N VAL A 102 -4.19 -4.11 6.19
CA VAL A 102 -3.50 -4.98 5.23
C VAL A 102 -2.48 -5.85 5.95
N ARG A 103 -2.43 -7.12 5.59
CA ARG A 103 -1.41 -8.08 6.01
C ARG A 103 -0.77 -8.71 4.80
N VAL A 104 0.55 -8.74 4.77
CA VAL A 104 1.36 -9.35 3.72
C VAL A 104 2.20 -10.47 4.31
N THR A 105 2.10 -11.67 3.76
CA THR A 105 2.80 -12.87 4.26
C THR A 105 3.36 -13.69 3.09
N PRO A 106 4.66 -14.01 3.09
CA PRO A 106 5.72 -13.39 3.88
C PRO A 106 5.90 -11.91 3.57
N ALA A 107 6.50 -11.15 4.48
CA ALA A 107 6.69 -9.71 4.31
C ALA A 107 7.65 -9.37 3.16
N LEU A 108 8.69 -10.18 2.95
CA LEU A 108 9.80 -9.91 2.04
C LEU A 108 10.31 -8.46 2.23
N ARG A 109 10.51 -7.72 1.13
CA ARG A 109 10.96 -6.32 1.13
C ARG A 109 9.83 -5.32 0.82
N MET A 110 8.58 -5.65 1.19
CA MET A 110 7.42 -4.79 0.87
C MET A 110 7.52 -3.39 1.46
N GLU A 111 8.09 -3.24 2.65
CA GLU A 111 8.33 -1.93 3.26
C GLU A 111 9.24 -1.06 2.39
N GLU A 112 10.36 -1.64 1.92
CA GLU A 112 11.31 -0.94 1.03
C GLU A 112 10.67 -0.60 -0.32
N LEU A 113 9.79 -1.48 -0.82
CA LEU A 113 9.00 -1.22 -2.02
C LEU A 113 8.10 0.01 -1.83
N PHE A 114 7.36 0.09 -0.72
CA PHE A 114 6.50 1.24 -0.42
C PHE A 114 7.31 2.53 -0.21
N GLU A 115 8.43 2.46 0.51
CA GLU A 115 9.36 3.58 0.69
C GLU A 115 9.87 4.10 -0.66
N THR A 116 10.19 3.19 -1.58
CA THR A 116 10.69 3.53 -2.90
C THR A 116 9.63 4.22 -3.76
N VAL A 117 8.39 3.69 -3.82
CA VAL A 117 7.33 4.33 -4.63
C VAL A 117 6.93 5.68 -4.07
N ALA A 118 6.87 5.83 -2.74
CA ALA A 118 6.58 7.10 -2.10
C ALA A 118 7.68 8.15 -2.36
N ALA A 119 8.95 7.74 -2.31
CA ALA A 119 10.08 8.62 -2.63
C ALA A 119 10.08 9.04 -4.10
N LEU A 120 9.81 8.13 -5.04
CA LEU A 120 9.67 8.45 -6.46
C LEU A 120 8.54 9.45 -6.70
N ALA A 121 7.41 9.29 -6.02
CA ALA A 121 6.29 10.22 -6.11
C ALA A 121 6.65 11.61 -5.55
N ALA A 122 7.28 11.66 -4.37
CA ALA A 122 7.72 12.91 -3.74
C ALA A 122 8.76 13.67 -4.58
N GLU A 123 9.61 12.96 -5.32
CA GLU A 123 10.59 13.55 -6.25
C GLU A 123 10.00 13.92 -7.63
N GLY A 124 8.68 13.77 -7.83
CA GLY A 124 8.02 14.04 -9.12
C GLY A 124 8.45 13.08 -10.24
N ARG A 125 8.87 11.87 -9.90
CA ARG A 125 9.36 10.84 -10.82
C ARG A 125 8.27 9.84 -11.24
N THR A 126 7.01 10.19 -10.99
CA THR A 126 5.84 9.45 -11.44
C THR A 126 5.14 10.15 -12.61
N LEU A 127 4.34 9.40 -13.32
CA LEU A 127 3.36 9.88 -14.30
C LEU A 127 2.11 10.37 -13.56
N PRO A 128 1.20 11.11 -14.20
CA PRO A 128 -0.09 11.51 -13.60
C PRO A 128 -0.95 10.35 -13.12
N SER A 129 -0.70 9.16 -13.62
CA SER A 129 -1.34 7.91 -13.15
C SER A 129 -0.81 7.38 -11.82
N GLY A 130 0.25 7.97 -11.26
CA GLY A 130 0.99 7.47 -10.10
C GLY A 130 2.07 6.42 -10.43
N MET A 131 2.11 5.89 -11.65
CA MET A 131 3.14 4.93 -12.09
C MET A 131 4.53 5.61 -12.15
N PRO A 132 5.61 4.97 -11.71
CA PRO A 132 6.95 5.44 -11.96
C PRO A 132 7.21 5.70 -13.44
N ARG A 133 8.08 6.67 -13.77
CA ARG A 133 8.51 6.93 -15.14
C ARG A 133 9.20 5.68 -15.74
N PRO A 134 9.21 5.49 -17.06
CA PRO A 134 9.62 4.21 -17.67
C PRO A 134 10.98 3.65 -17.22
N LEU A 135 11.99 4.49 -17.05
CA LEU A 135 13.32 4.04 -16.59
C LEU A 135 13.30 3.69 -15.10
N ASP A 136 12.55 4.45 -14.29
CA ASP A 136 12.38 4.15 -12.87
C ASP A 136 11.53 2.90 -12.68
N LEU A 137 10.46 2.74 -13.46
CA LEU A 137 9.64 1.53 -13.45
C LEU A 137 10.47 0.28 -13.76
N ALA A 138 11.32 0.35 -14.78
CA ALA A 138 12.17 -0.78 -15.16
C ALA A 138 13.18 -1.16 -14.07
N LEU A 139 13.76 -0.18 -13.40
CA LEU A 139 14.65 -0.41 -12.26
C LEU A 139 13.87 -0.96 -11.07
N PHE A 140 12.71 -0.40 -10.77
CA PHE A 140 11.81 -0.81 -9.69
C PHE A 140 11.36 -2.26 -9.86
N MET A 141 10.86 -2.63 -11.03
CA MET A 141 10.41 -4.00 -11.32
C MET A 141 11.54 -5.03 -11.27
N ARG A 142 12.79 -4.61 -11.49
CA ARG A 142 13.96 -5.47 -11.35
C ARG A 142 14.41 -5.60 -9.90
N GLU A 143 14.38 -4.50 -9.15
CA GLU A 143 14.79 -4.45 -7.74
C GLU A 143 13.84 -5.27 -6.85
N PHE A 144 12.55 -5.19 -7.13
CA PHE A 144 11.48 -5.82 -6.34
C PHE A 144 10.80 -6.98 -7.09
N ALA A 145 11.59 -7.76 -7.84
CA ALA A 145 11.05 -8.85 -8.68
C ALA A 145 10.41 -9.99 -7.87
N ASP A 146 10.81 -10.17 -6.61
CA ASP A 146 10.23 -11.16 -5.70
C ASP A 146 8.94 -10.66 -5.05
N GLU A 147 8.78 -9.34 -4.93
CA GLU A 147 7.62 -8.67 -4.31
C GLU A 147 6.52 -8.37 -5.33
N VAL A 148 6.88 -7.96 -6.55
CA VAL A 148 5.90 -7.50 -7.54
C VAL A 148 6.28 -7.89 -8.96
N ALA A 149 5.29 -8.36 -9.72
CA ALA A 149 5.41 -8.70 -11.13
C ALA A 149 4.32 -8.02 -11.97
N ALA A 150 4.66 -7.69 -13.22
CA ALA A 150 3.68 -7.21 -14.19
C ALA A 150 2.75 -8.37 -14.64
N PRO A 151 1.47 -8.08 -14.95
CA PRO A 151 0.50 -9.11 -15.36
C PRO A 151 0.65 -9.48 -16.83
N VAL A 152 1.88 -9.77 -17.27
CA VAL A 152 2.23 -10.20 -18.63
C VAL A 152 3.22 -11.36 -18.57
N ALA A 153 3.39 -12.06 -19.67
CA ALA A 153 4.34 -13.17 -19.73
C ALA A 153 5.75 -12.72 -19.29
N PRO A 154 6.42 -13.45 -18.38
CA PRO A 154 7.72 -13.02 -17.81
C PRO A 154 8.79 -12.73 -18.85
N GLY A 155 8.83 -13.50 -19.94
CA GLY A 155 9.77 -13.28 -21.06
C GLY A 155 9.53 -11.94 -21.75
N LEU A 156 8.27 -11.57 -21.98
CA LEU A 156 7.90 -10.28 -22.58
C LEU A 156 8.21 -9.11 -21.63
N ALA A 157 7.86 -9.25 -20.34
CA ALA A 157 8.22 -8.26 -19.34
C ALA A 157 9.74 -8.01 -19.31
N ARG A 158 10.54 -9.07 -19.29
CA ARG A 158 12.01 -8.98 -19.31
C ARG A 158 12.53 -8.33 -20.59
N ALA A 159 12.01 -8.71 -21.76
CA ALA A 159 12.46 -8.19 -23.05
C ALA A 159 12.25 -6.66 -23.14
N VAL A 160 11.16 -6.14 -22.55
CA VAL A 160 10.86 -4.70 -22.55
C VAL A 160 11.62 -3.97 -21.42
N MET A 161 11.66 -4.54 -20.23
CA MET A 161 12.19 -3.84 -19.06
C MET A 161 13.73 -3.90 -18.96
N ALA A 162 14.39 -4.96 -19.44
CA ALA A 162 15.84 -5.09 -19.30
C ALA A 162 16.63 -3.98 -20.01
N PRO A 163 16.34 -3.60 -21.28
CA PRO A 163 17.03 -2.48 -21.92
C PRO A 163 16.78 -1.15 -21.23
N LEU A 164 15.56 -0.89 -20.77
CA LEU A 164 15.23 0.33 -20.02
C LEU A 164 15.97 0.38 -18.68
N ALA A 165 16.04 -0.73 -17.96
CA ALA A 165 16.81 -0.83 -16.72
C ALA A 165 18.30 -0.59 -16.96
N ALA A 166 18.88 -1.15 -18.04
CA ALA A 166 20.28 -0.90 -18.40
C ALA A 166 20.56 0.59 -18.69
N ILE A 167 19.66 1.27 -19.40
CA ILE A 167 19.75 2.72 -19.64
C ILE A 167 19.64 3.47 -18.30
N GLY A 168 18.68 3.11 -17.45
CA GLY A 168 18.50 3.72 -16.13
C GLY A 168 19.75 3.58 -15.25
N GLN A 169 20.39 2.40 -15.26
CA GLN A 169 21.65 2.17 -14.55
C GLN A 169 22.79 3.06 -15.06
N ARG A 170 22.99 3.11 -16.39
CA ARG A 170 24.02 3.95 -16.99
C ARG A 170 23.84 5.44 -16.68
N ARG A 171 22.60 5.89 -16.43
CA ARG A 171 22.27 7.25 -15.99
C ARG A 171 22.37 7.45 -14.47
N GLY A 172 22.86 6.47 -13.72
CA GLY A 172 23.05 6.54 -12.27
C GLY A 172 21.74 6.55 -11.47
N LEU A 173 20.59 6.19 -12.09
CA LEU A 173 19.31 6.23 -11.37
C LEU A 173 19.22 5.16 -10.29
N ALA A 174 19.92 4.03 -10.42
CA ALA A 174 19.89 2.93 -9.47
C ALA A 174 20.48 3.29 -8.09
N THR A 175 21.44 4.20 -8.03
CA THR A 175 22.06 4.61 -6.75
C THR A 175 21.07 5.35 -5.83
N ARG A 176 20.01 5.92 -6.39
CA ARG A 176 18.96 6.62 -5.61
C ARG A 176 18.13 5.66 -4.77
N TYR A 177 17.92 4.42 -5.24
CA TYR A 177 17.15 3.40 -4.51
C TYR A 177 17.78 3.09 -3.15
N GLN A 178 19.11 2.98 -3.09
CA GLN A 178 19.83 2.81 -1.83
C GLN A 178 19.63 3.97 -0.85
N CYS A 179 19.51 5.21 -1.37
CA CYS A 179 19.25 6.37 -0.54
C CYS A 179 17.83 6.42 0.03
N TYR A 180 16.84 5.82 -0.65
CA TYR A 180 15.46 5.82 -0.18
C TYR A 180 15.32 4.98 1.11
N HIS A 181 15.95 3.82 1.16
CA HIS A 181 15.95 2.94 2.34
C HIS A 181 16.64 3.57 3.56
N HIS A 182 17.59 4.48 3.37
CA HIS A 182 18.25 5.19 4.47
C HIS A 182 17.46 6.41 4.96
N ARG A 183 16.76 7.12 4.07
CA ARG A 183 15.98 8.32 4.43
C ARG A 183 14.71 7.99 5.22
N ALA A 184 14.07 6.87 4.98
CA ALA A 184 12.88 6.46 5.70
C ALA A 184 13.14 6.24 7.20
N GLY A 185 14.33 5.77 7.58
CA GLY A 185 14.75 5.65 8.97
C GLY A 185 14.94 6.98 9.72
N THR A 186 14.98 8.10 9.01
CA THR A 186 15.14 9.46 9.58
C THR A 186 13.87 10.31 9.50
N ALA A 187 12.78 9.80 8.92
CA ALA A 187 11.52 10.52 8.84
C ALA A 187 10.91 10.74 10.23
N VAL A 188 10.76 12.00 10.56
CA VAL A 188 10.29 12.56 11.83
C VAL A 188 9.00 11.86 12.30
N ARG A 189 8.98 11.43 13.56
CA ARG A 189 7.77 11.05 14.30
C ARG A 189 6.77 12.20 14.27
N ARG A 190 5.86 12.23 13.29
CA ARG A 190 4.68 13.07 13.39
C ARG A 190 3.66 12.35 14.27
N PRO A 191 3.15 12.99 15.33
CA PRO A 191 2.13 12.37 16.16
C PRO A 191 0.89 12.05 15.32
N VAL A 192 0.41 10.84 15.49
CA VAL A 192 -0.88 10.39 14.93
C VAL A 192 -1.96 11.34 15.50
N PRO A 193 -2.79 11.99 14.68
CA PRO A 193 -3.90 12.77 15.19
C PRO A 193 -4.79 11.87 16.06
N ALA A 194 -5.08 12.34 17.28
CA ALA A 194 -5.95 11.63 18.21
C ALA A 194 -7.29 11.29 17.54
N ARG A 195 -7.79 10.09 17.77
CA ARG A 195 -9.13 9.66 17.34
C ARG A 195 -10.13 10.74 17.69
N PRO A 196 -11.02 11.18 16.76
CA PRO A 196 -12.17 11.97 17.15
C PRO A 196 -12.97 11.17 18.18
N GLY A 197 -13.18 11.78 19.34
CA GLY A 197 -13.77 11.15 20.50
C GLY A 197 -15.09 10.45 20.17
N ALA A 198 -15.24 9.24 20.67
CA ALA A 198 -16.52 8.56 20.72
C ALA A 198 -17.53 9.49 21.41
N GLY A 199 -18.47 10.00 20.64
CA GLY A 199 -19.54 10.84 21.14
C GLY A 199 -20.25 10.10 22.27
N THR A 200 -20.29 10.73 23.43
CA THR A 200 -21.08 10.27 24.57
C THR A 200 -22.56 10.26 24.17
N HIS A 201 -23.09 9.08 23.89
CA HIS A 201 -24.55 8.92 23.76
C HIS A 201 -25.21 9.36 25.07
N PRO A 202 -26.19 10.28 25.06
CA PRO A 202 -26.97 10.60 26.26
C PRO A 202 -27.76 9.34 26.66
N ARG A 203 -27.64 8.99 27.93
CA ARG A 203 -28.37 7.91 28.58
C ARG A 203 -29.89 8.18 28.50
N PRO A 204 -30.75 7.25 28.07
CA PRO A 204 -32.19 7.47 28.08
C PRO A 204 -32.69 7.62 29.51
N ALA A 205 -33.56 8.64 29.73
CA ALA A 205 -34.19 8.92 31.01
C ALA A 205 -35.07 7.75 31.46
N ARG A 206 -34.96 7.36 32.73
CA ARG A 206 -35.82 6.38 33.38
C ARG A 206 -37.25 6.93 33.49
N PRO A 207 -38.28 6.15 33.18
CA PRO A 207 -39.65 6.59 33.46
C PRO A 207 -39.92 6.63 34.96
N ALA A 208 -40.61 7.69 35.40
CA ALA A 208 -41.05 7.87 36.77
C ALA A 208 -42.09 6.81 37.14
N SER A 209 -41.85 6.09 38.24
CA SER A 209 -42.84 5.15 38.82
C SER A 209 -43.91 5.97 39.53
N SER A 210 -45.16 5.93 39.04
CA SER A 210 -46.35 6.29 39.80
C SER A 210 -46.64 5.19 40.82
N ARG A 211 -46.70 5.53 42.08
CA ARG A 211 -47.36 4.73 43.12
C ARG A 211 -48.69 5.36 43.48
N PRO A 212 -49.64 4.48 43.87
CA PRO A 212 -51.01 4.85 44.19
C PRO A 212 -51.16 5.69 45.43
#